data_02bddf615c8183e6c3b16b8facb88c2c
#
_entry.id   02bddf615c8183e6c3b16b8facb88c2c
#
_cell.length_a   1.000
_cell.length_b   1.000
_cell.length_c   1.000
_cell.angle_alpha   90.00
_cell.angle_beta   90.00
_cell.angle_gamma   90.00
#
_symmetry.space_group_name_H-M   'P 1'
#
loop_
_entity.id
_entity.type
_entity.pdbx_description
1 polymer ?
#
loop_
_entity_poly.entity_id
_entity_poly.type
_entity_poly.pdbx_seq_one_letter_code
_entity_poly.pdbx_strand_id
1 'polypeptide(L)'
;IESNQTDLSQLNPSIHPSVSTPPERAGLMDRWNCEREVRECIEYDHLCTQFNREDVDEMVELIMDVLCTTRPTVRIGGEDIPTEQARDRFQRLDCGHMEYVFDCLRRNTTQVRNIRAYLLTALYNAPVTINNYYQAAVQHDFSYPQRE
;
A
#
# COMPACT_ATOMS: atom_id res chain seq x y z
N ILE A 1 12.52 50.70 18.16
CA ILE A 1 12.42 50.17 18.14
C ILE A 1 12.16 49.50 17.86
N GLU A 2 12.00 49.55 17.82
CA GLU A 2 11.75 48.87 17.36
C GLU A 2 11.60 48.00 17.07
N SER A 3 11.60 48.35 17.16
CA SER A 3 11.51 47.50 16.64
C SER A 3 11.28 46.60 16.57
N ASN A 4 11.22 46.80 16.69
CA ASN A 4 11.06 45.88 16.33
C ASN A 4 10.67 45.11 16.20
N GLN A 5 10.39 45.15 16.17
CA GLN A 5 10.04 44.46 15.75
C GLN A 5 9.80 43.68 15.33
N THR A 6 9.80 44.07 15.34
CA THR A 6 9.60 43.35 14.63
C THR A 6 9.52 42.50 14.42
N ASP A 7 9.45 42.75 14.46
CA ASP A 7 9.42 41.95 14.01
C ASP A 7 9.12 41.18 13.94
N LEU A 8 8.81 41.21 14.10
CA LEU A 8 8.47 40.42 13.79
C LEU A 8 8.13 39.88 13.42
N SER A 9 8.05 40.17 13.39
CA SER A 9 7.81 39.60 12.69
C SER A 9 7.70 38.97 12.26
N GLN A 10 7.70 39.11 12.32
CA GLN A 10 7.64 38.42 11.73
C GLN A 10 7.49 37.65 11.49
N LEU A 11 7.28 37.72 11.63
CA LEU A 11 7.13 36.86 11.31
C LEU A 11 6.72 36.23 11.24
N ASN A 12 6.45 36.11 11.32
CA ASN A 12 6.05 35.28 11.04
C ASN A 12 5.63 34.74 11.00
N PRO A 13 5.39 34.68 10.83
CA PRO A 13 5.00 33.88 10.84
C PRO A 13 4.77 33.19 10.63
N SER A 14 4.66 32.97 10.38
CA SER A 14 4.65 32.06 10.12
C SER A 14 4.81 31.31 10.33
N ILE A 15 4.91 31.30 10.30
CA ILE A 15 5.20 30.46 10.50
C ILE A 15 4.96 29.56 10.96
N HIS A 16 4.45 29.40 11.12
CA HIS A 16 4.30 28.46 11.43
C HIS A 16 3.67 27.76 12.10
N PRO A 17 3.03 28.01 11.90
CA PRO A 17 2.04 27.33 12.72
C PRO A 17 2.24 25.84 12.78
N SER A 18 2.67 25.26 11.69
CA SER A 18 3.08 23.86 11.72
C SER A 18 4.14 23.63 12.78
N VAL A 19 4.77 24.68 13.16
CA VAL A 19 5.81 24.61 14.19
C VAL A 19 5.24 24.16 15.51
N SER A 20 3.99 24.52 15.80
CA SER A 20 3.40 24.19 17.07
C SER A 20 2.95 22.73 17.17
N THR A 21 3.01 21.98 16.10
CA THR A 21 2.56 20.60 16.13
C THR A 21 3.71 19.69 16.56
N PRO A 22 3.50 18.87 17.58
CA PRO A 22 4.54 17.92 17.97
C PRO A 22 4.84 16.94 16.83
N PRO A 23 6.09 16.56 16.69
CA PRO A 23 6.46 15.63 15.62
C PRO A 23 5.68 14.31 15.65
N GLU A 24 5.38 13.84 16.84
CA GLU A 24 4.66 12.57 16.97
C GLU A 24 3.26 12.69 16.41
N ARG A 25 2.59 13.79 16.70
CA ARG A 25 1.24 13.99 16.19
C ARG A 25 1.23 14.16 14.69
N ALA A 26 2.23 14.85 14.15
CA ALA A 26 2.33 14.99 12.70
C ALA A 26 2.49 13.63 12.03
N GLY A 27 3.32 12.76 12.61
CA GLY A 27 3.50 11.43 12.08
C GLY A 27 2.24 10.60 12.11
N LEU A 28 1.47 10.73 13.21
CA LEU A 28 0.21 10.01 13.33
C LEU A 28 -0.80 10.48 12.30
N MET A 29 -0.88 11.78 12.05
CA MET A 29 -1.79 12.32 11.06
C MET A 29 -1.39 11.87 9.65
N ASP A 30 -0.10 11.86 9.39
CA ASP A 30 0.36 11.40 8.09
C ASP A 30 0.00 9.93 7.86
N ARG A 31 0.20 9.10 8.89
CA ARG A 31 -0.15 7.70 8.78
C ARG A 31 -1.65 7.52 8.58
N TRP A 32 -2.45 8.28 9.31
CA TRP A 32 -3.91 8.21 9.19
C TRP A 32 -4.37 8.59 7.80
N ASN A 33 -3.80 9.68 7.25
CA ASN A 33 -4.15 10.11 5.91
C ASN A 33 -3.75 9.06 4.88
N CYS A 34 -2.57 8.50 5.04
CA CYS A 34 -2.08 7.47 4.14
C CYS A 34 -2.98 6.24 4.17
N GLU A 35 -3.40 5.84 5.37
CA GLU A 35 -4.28 4.68 5.48
C GLU A 35 -5.60 4.93 4.78
N ARG A 36 -6.15 6.14 4.93
CA ARG A 36 -7.40 6.47 4.26
C ARG A 36 -7.24 6.40 2.75
N GLU A 37 -6.14 6.92 2.24
CA GLU A 37 -5.88 6.86 0.81
C GLU A 37 -5.75 5.42 0.34
N VAL A 38 -5.06 4.59 1.12
CA VAL A 38 -4.93 3.18 0.77
C VAL A 38 -6.30 2.52 0.71
N ARG A 39 -7.12 2.75 1.73
CA ARG A 39 -8.45 2.15 1.77
C ARG A 39 -9.30 2.58 0.58
N GLU A 40 -9.16 3.82 0.16
CA GLU A 40 -9.89 4.29 -1.01
C GLU A 40 -9.38 3.66 -2.29
N CYS A 41 -8.07 3.56 -2.43
CA CYS A 41 -7.48 2.99 -3.65
C CYS A 41 -7.84 1.52 -3.82
N ILE A 42 -7.88 0.75 -2.74
CA ILE A 42 -8.19 -0.66 -2.83
C ILE A 42 -9.70 -0.93 -2.72
N GLU A 43 -10.50 0.12 -2.55
CA GLU A 43 -11.95 0.00 -2.39
C GLU A 43 -12.27 -0.93 -1.22
N TYR A 44 -11.80 -0.51 -0.07
CA TYR A 44 -11.84 -1.31 1.15
C TYR A 44 -13.24 -1.87 1.44
N ASP A 45 -14.27 -1.03 1.34
CA ASP A 45 -15.61 -1.46 1.63
C ASP A 45 -16.08 -2.57 0.69
N HIS A 46 -15.72 -2.41 -0.59
CA HIS A 46 -16.07 -3.43 -1.57
C HIS A 46 -15.37 -4.75 -1.27
N LEU A 47 -14.08 -4.68 -0.93
CA LEU A 47 -13.35 -5.90 -0.59
C LEU A 47 -13.96 -6.60 0.62
N CYS A 48 -14.46 -5.83 1.57
CA CYS A 48 -15.05 -6.41 2.77
C CYS A 48 -16.37 -7.13 2.48
N THR A 49 -16.99 -6.88 1.32
CA THR A 49 -18.15 -7.65 0.93
C THR A 49 -17.80 -9.00 0.35
N GLN A 50 -16.57 -9.15 -0.14
CA GLN A 50 -16.14 -10.40 -0.77
C GLN A 50 -15.25 -11.23 0.14
N PHE A 51 -14.49 -10.58 0.99
CA PHE A 51 -13.50 -11.25 1.81
C PHE A 51 -13.71 -10.91 3.27
N ASN A 52 -13.07 -11.68 4.12
CA ASN A 52 -13.12 -11.47 5.55
C ASN A 52 -12.54 -10.10 5.90
N ARG A 53 -13.24 -9.35 6.74
CA ARG A 53 -12.79 -8.02 7.11
C ARG A 53 -11.41 -8.06 7.75
N GLU A 54 -11.19 -9.05 8.60
CA GLU A 54 -9.91 -9.17 9.28
C GLU A 54 -8.77 -9.40 8.29
N ASP A 55 -9.05 -10.20 7.26
CA ASP A 55 -8.03 -10.45 6.25
C ASP A 55 -7.73 -9.18 5.45
N VAL A 56 -8.76 -8.41 5.13
CA VAL A 56 -8.55 -7.15 4.42
C VAL A 56 -7.78 -6.16 5.29
N ASP A 57 -8.11 -6.10 6.59
CA ASP A 57 -7.39 -5.22 7.51
C ASP A 57 -5.92 -5.60 7.59
N GLU A 58 -5.63 -6.89 7.63
CA GLU A 58 -4.25 -7.35 7.68
C GLU A 58 -3.49 -6.93 6.43
N MET A 59 -4.13 -7.00 5.28
CA MET A 59 -3.51 -6.55 4.04
C MET A 59 -3.22 -5.05 4.07
N VAL A 60 -4.16 -4.27 4.59
CA VAL A 60 -3.95 -2.83 4.72
C VAL A 60 -2.76 -2.55 5.63
N GLU A 61 -2.64 -3.27 6.74
CA GLU A 61 -1.52 -3.08 7.64
C GLU A 61 -0.20 -3.39 6.95
N LEU A 62 -0.15 -4.44 6.14
CA LEU A 62 1.07 -4.77 5.41
C LEU A 62 1.45 -3.66 4.44
N ILE A 63 0.47 -3.13 3.73
CA ILE A 63 0.72 -2.04 2.81
C ILE A 63 1.22 -0.81 3.56
N MET A 64 0.60 -0.51 4.70
CA MET A 64 1.00 0.63 5.50
C MET A 64 2.42 0.47 6.04
N ASP A 65 2.79 -0.74 6.43
CA ASP A 65 4.13 -0.98 6.92
C ASP A 65 5.18 -0.62 5.88
N VAL A 66 4.92 -0.91 4.62
CA VAL A 66 5.84 -0.57 3.55
C VAL A 66 5.83 0.93 3.27
N LEU A 67 4.64 1.52 3.22
CA LEU A 67 4.52 2.92 2.87
C LEU A 67 5.07 3.84 3.95
N CYS A 68 5.03 3.43 5.20
CA CYS A 68 5.39 4.30 6.32
C CYS A 68 6.72 3.93 6.98
N THR A 69 7.42 2.92 6.47
CA THR A 69 8.69 2.53 7.08
C THR A 69 9.75 3.59 6.85
N THR A 70 10.63 3.74 7.84
CA THR A 70 11.76 4.65 7.72
C THR A 70 13.06 3.93 7.34
N ARG A 71 12.99 2.63 7.17
CA ARG A 71 14.16 1.85 6.79
C ARG A 71 14.51 2.10 5.33
N PRO A 72 15.79 2.02 4.98
CA PRO A 72 16.20 2.24 3.59
C PRO A 72 15.80 1.09 2.67
N THR A 73 15.61 -0.12 3.22
CA THR A 73 15.21 -1.27 2.41
C THR A 73 14.11 -2.03 3.12
N VAL A 74 13.36 -2.79 2.32
CA VAL A 74 12.30 -3.68 2.81
C VAL A 74 12.61 -5.08 2.30
N ARG A 75 12.50 -6.06 3.19
CA ARG A 75 12.76 -7.46 2.81
C ARG A 75 11.55 -8.04 2.14
N ILE A 76 11.65 -8.30 0.85
CA ILE A 76 10.56 -8.84 0.06
C ILE A 76 11.12 -9.97 -0.81
N GLY A 77 10.53 -11.15 -0.68
CA GLY A 77 10.93 -12.27 -1.50
C GLY A 77 12.35 -12.72 -1.27
N GLY A 78 12.86 -12.49 -0.06
CA GLY A 78 14.22 -12.90 0.26
C GLY A 78 15.28 -11.90 -0.16
N GLU A 79 14.89 -10.78 -0.72
CA GLU A 79 15.82 -9.76 -1.16
C GLU A 79 15.53 -8.45 -0.48
N ASP A 80 16.56 -7.64 -0.33
CA ASP A 80 16.41 -6.30 0.24
C ASP A 80 16.10 -5.34 -0.89
N ILE A 81 14.85 -4.88 -0.93
CA ILE A 81 14.36 -3.98 -1.96
C ILE A 81 14.44 -2.55 -1.46
N PRO A 82 14.97 -1.61 -2.26
CA PRO A 82 14.97 -0.21 -1.82
C PRO A 82 13.55 0.23 -1.50
N THR A 83 13.43 0.91 -0.37
CA THR A 83 12.10 1.28 0.14
C THR A 83 11.32 2.12 -0.87
N GLU A 84 12.01 3.02 -1.59
CA GLU A 84 11.32 3.84 -2.56
C GLU A 84 10.72 3.01 -3.69
N GLN A 85 11.45 1.99 -4.11
CA GLN A 85 10.95 1.09 -5.14
C GLN A 85 9.74 0.30 -4.65
N ALA A 86 9.81 -0.17 -3.42
CA ALA A 86 8.69 -0.89 -2.82
C ALA A 86 7.47 0.01 -2.69
N ARG A 87 7.69 1.24 -2.23
CA ARG A 87 6.58 2.19 -2.10
C ARG A 87 5.93 2.47 -3.45
N ASP A 88 6.74 2.65 -4.47
CA ASP A 88 6.20 2.92 -5.80
C ASP A 88 5.26 1.79 -6.24
N ARG A 89 5.69 0.55 -6.03
CA ARG A 89 4.86 -0.59 -6.37
C ARG A 89 3.60 -0.66 -5.52
N PHE A 90 3.73 -0.45 -4.22
CA PHE A 90 2.59 -0.56 -3.32
C PHE A 90 1.59 0.56 -3.53
N GLN A 91 2.03 1.71 -4.01
CA GLN A 91 1.10 2.81 -4.31
C GLN A 91 0.27 2.54 -5.55
N ARG A 92 0.65 1.57 -6.36
CA ARG A 92 -0.12 1.20 -7.54
C ARG A 92 -1.20 0.17 -7.26
N LEU A 93 -1.25 -0.35 -6.05
CA LEU A 93 -2.22 -1.38 -5.70
C LEU A 93 -3.63 -0.81 -5.74
N ASP A 94 -4.54 -1.59 -6.33
CA ASP A 94 -5.94 -1.22 -6.38
C ASP A 94 -6.78 -2.45 -6.05
N CYS A 95 -8.08 -2.31 -6.18
CA CYS A 95 -9.01 -3.37 -5.83
C CYS A 95 -8.71 -4.66 -6.61
N GLY A 96 -8.45 -4.52 -7.91
CA GLY A 96 -8.16 -5.69 -8.73
C GLY A 96 -6.92 -6.44 -8.28
N HIS A 97 -5.89 -5.69 -7.90
CA HIS A 97 -4.68 -6.31 -7.38
C HIS A 97 -4.96 -7.07 -6.08
N MET A 98 -5.78 -6.48 -5.22
CA MET A 98 -6.10 -7.11 -3.95
C MET A 98 -6.89 -8.39 -4.17
N GLU A 99 -7.86 -8.36 -5.07
CA GLU A 99 -8.63 -9.55 -5.40
C GLU A 99 -7.73 -10.64 -5.95
N TYR A 100 -6.79 -10.25 -6.79
CA TYR A 100 -5.84 -11.19 -7.36
C TYR A 100 -4.99 -11.85 -6.28
N VAL A 101 -4.49 -11.07 -5.34
CA VAL A 101 -3.65 -11.60 -4.25
C VAL A 101 -4.47 -12.54 -3.37
N PHE A 102 -5.69 -12.15 -3.02
CA PHE A 102 -6.56 -13.01 -2.24
C PHE A 102 -6.86 -14.32 -2.96
N ASP A 103 -7.06 -14.23 -4.27
CA ASP A 103 -7.33 -15.40 -5.07
C ASP A 103 -6.12 -16.33 -5.13
N CYS A 104 -4.93 -15.76 -5.26
CA CYS A 104 -3.70 -16.54 -5.23
C CYS A 104 -3.53 -17.24 -3.89
N LEU A 105 -3.81 -16.54 -2.81
CA LEU A 105 -3.70 -17.13 -1.48
C LEU A 105 -4.70 -18.27 -1.31
N ARG A 106 -5.91 -18.08 -1.81
CA ARG A 106 -6.94 -19.09 -1.70
C ARG A 106 -6.59 -20.35 -2.48
N ARG A 107 -6.00 -20.17 -3.66
CA ARG A 107 -5.62 -21.31 -4.48
C ARG A 107 -4.37 -22.01 -3.97
N ASN A 108 -3.55 -21.30 -3.24
CA ASN A 108 -2.33 -21.87 -2.68
C ASN A 108 -2.64 -22.51 -1.34
N THR A 109 -3.26 -23.69 -1.40
CA THR A 109 -3.69 -24.38 -0.21
C THR A 109 -2.59 -25.11 0.50
N THR A 110 -1.43 -25.23 -0.14
CA THR A 110 -0.30 -25.84 0.52
C THR A 110 0.18 -24.94 1.64
N GLN A 111 0.94 -25.50 2.52
CA GLN A 111 1.34 -24.81 3.74
C GLN A 111 2.23 -23.65 3.44
N VAL A 112 1.73 -22.47 3.67
CA VAL A 112 2.54 -21.26 3.63
C VAL A 112 3.06 -21.05 5.03
N ARG A 113 4.36 -21.25 5.21
CA ARG A 113 4.95 -21.14 6.54
C ARG A 113 4.90 -19.73 7.07
N ASN A 114 5.16 -18.78 6.20
CA ASN A 114 5.22 -17.39 6.60
C ASN A 114 4.22 -16.62 5.73
N ILE A 115 3.03 -16.48 6.24
CA ILE A 115 1.94 -15.81 5.52
C ILE A 115 2.30 -14.37 5.23
N ARG A 116 2.90 -13.67 6.20
CA ARG A 116 3.25 -12.27 6.01
C ARG A 116 4.27 -12.11 4.88
N ALA A 117 5.29 -12.94 4.86
CA ALA A 117 6.31 -12.86 3.81
C ALA A 117 5.69 -13.19 2.44
N TYR A 118 4.80 -14.16 2.41
CA TYR A 118 4.12 -14.52 1.17
C TYR A 118 3.27 -13.36 0.65
N LEU A 119 2.50 -12.75 1.53
CA LEU A 119 1.63 -11.66 1.14
C LEU A 119 2.43 -10.43 0.69
N LEU A 120 3.52 -10.12 1.38
CA LEU A 120 4.37 -9.01 0.96
C LEU A 120 4.90 -9.23 -0.46
N THR A 121 5.34 -10.45 -0.74
CA THR A 121 5.86 -10.79 -2.06
C THR A 121 4.76 -10.71 -3.12
N ALA A 122 3.60 -11.25 -2.79
CA ALA A 122 2.48 -11.24 -3.73
C ALA A 122 2.02 -9.82 -4.03
N LEU A 123 1.92 -8.99 -2.99
CA LEU A 123 1.53 -7.59 -3.17
C LEU A 123 2.54 -6.83 -4.00
N TYR A 124 3.84 -7.05 -3.73
CA TYR A 124 4.88 -6.36 -4.46
C TYR A 124 4.86 -6.71 -5.95
N ASN A 125 4.55 -7.96 -6.25
CA ASN A 125 4.56 -8.43 -7.63
C ASN A 125 3.23 -8.23 -8.35
N ALA A 126 2.15 -8.01 -7.61
CA ALA A 126 0.82 -7.94 -8.22
C ALA A 126 0.71 -6.93 -9.36
N PRO A 127 1.22 -5.69 -9.22
CA PRO A 127 1.08 -4.73 -10.32
C PRO A 127 1.76 -5.17 -11.62
N VAL A 128 2.76 -6.03 -11.52
CA VAL A 128 3.45 -6.54 -12.70
C VAL A 128 2.81 -7.84 -13.18
N THR A 129 2.54 -8.73 -12.23
CA THR A 129 2.11 -10.09 -12.56
C THR A 129 0.67 -10.14 -13.06
N ILE A 130 -0.19 -9.25 -12.57
CA ILE A 130 -1.60 -9.33 -12.91
C ILE A 130 -1.85 -9.11 -14.39
N ASN A 131 -1.09 -8.22 -15.01
CA ASN A 131 -1.24 -8.01 -16.44
C ASN A 131 -0.90 -9.25 -17.22
N ASN A 132 0.20 -9.90 -16.86
CA ASN A 132 0.61 -11.14 -17.53
C ASN A 132 -0.44 -12.22 -17.33
N TYR A 133 -0.98 -12.29 -16.13
CA TYR A 133 -2.01 -13.28 -15.84
C TYR A 133 -3.24 -13.08 -16.71
N TYR A 134 -3.72 -11.84 -16.80
CA TYR A 134 -4.91 -11.56 -17.61
C TYR A 134 -4.65 -11.75 -19.10
N GLN A 135 -3.47 -11.37 -19.56
CA GLN A 135 -3.11 -11.59 -20.96
C GLN A 135 -3.09 -13.07 -21.30
N ALA A 136 -2.53 -13.87 -20.41
CA ALA A 136 -2.51 -15.31 -20.63
C ALA A 136 -3.92 -15.89 -20.66
N ALA A 137 -4.78 -15.42 -19.77
CA ALA A 137 -6.16 -15.88 -19.73
C ALA A 137 -6.90 -15.52 -21.02
N VAL A 138 -6.71 -14.28 -21.49
CA VAL A 138 -7.37 -13.83 -22.73
C VAL A 138 -6.87 -14.64 -23.92
N GLN A 139 -5.57 -14.86 -24.01
CA GLN A 139 -5.02 -15.66 -25.11
C GLN A 139 -5.54 -17.08 -25.06
N HIS A 140 -5.66 -17.62 -23.86
CA HIS A 140 -6.21 -18.96 -23.71
C HIS A 140 -7.64 -19.02 -24.25
N ASP A 141 -8.46 -18.03 -23.90
CA ASP A 141 -9.83 -17.97 -24.35
C ASP A 141 -9.92 -17.85 -25.87
N PHE A 142 -9.04 -17.07 -26.46
CA PHE A 142 -9.02 -16.93 -27.91
C PHE A 142 -8.51 -18.19 -28.58
N SER A 143 -7.53 -18.88 -27.96
CA SER A 143 -6.95 -20.08 -28.53
C SER A 143 -7.93 -21.24 -28.55
N TYR A 144 -8.84 -21.26 -27.61
CA TYR A 144 -9.80 -22.35 -27.49
C TYR A 144 -11.18 -21.80 -27.77
N PRO A 145 -11.68 -21.99 -29.01
CA PRO A 145 -13.01 -21.48 -29.33
C PRO A 145 -14.04 -22.01 -28.36
N GLN A 146 -15.00 -21.18 -28.10
CA GLN A 146 -16.02 -21.53 -27.16
C GLN A 146 -16.76 -22.77 -27.65
N ARG A 147 -16.82 -23.69 -26.78
CA ARG A 147 -17.50 -24.93 -27.15
C ARG A 147 -18.93 -24.93 -26.68
N GLU A 148 -19.26 -24.01 -25.89
CA GLU A 148 -20.57 -23.94 -25.37
C GLU A 148 -21.14 -25.20 -25.09
#